data_e4a232867ac3668c867cd005346d1e44
#
_entry.id   e4a232867ac3668c867cd005346d1e44
#
_cell.length_a   1.000
_cell.length_b   1.000
_cell.length_c   1.000
_cell.angle_alpha   90.00
_cell.angle_beta   90.00
_cell.angle_gamma   90.00
#
_symmetry.space_group_name_H-M   'P 1'
#
loop_
_entity.id
_entity.type
_entity.pdbx_description
1 polymer ?
#
loop_
_entity_poly.entity_id
_entity_poly.type
_entity_poly.pdbx_seq_one_letter_code
_entity_poly.pdbx_strand_id
1 'polypeptide(L)'
;MDKVLVITGGSRGIGLAAIELFSSSGYRIINLSRSNTNLELAEQVCVDFTDPNWIESSLNSITKLVGKPDQLVLIHNAAVLLKDDVRDAKNLAAALQVNLVAPQQLNELIIPLMPSGSSILYIGSTLSHKAVASTLTYSTSKHGVLGLMRASCQDLAGSGIHTACICPGFTDTQMLREHIGQDPGILKALGESNAFARLVQPDEIAACLKFCAENPAINGASIDVNLGQIEH
;
A
#
# COMPACT_ATOMS: atom_id res chain seq x y z
N MET A 1 19.72 -10.28 13.33
CA MET A 1 18.81 -9.13 13.28
C MET A 1 17.48 -9.65 12.75
N ASP A 2 16.43 -9.65 13.59
CA ASP A 2 15.07 -10.07 13.20
C ASP A 2 14.39 -8.89 12.49
N LYS A 3 14.33 -8.98 11.17
CA LYS A 3 13.66 -7.98 10.34
C LYS A 3 12.27 -8.46 9.97
N VAL A 4 11.26 -7.68 10.26
CA VAL A 4 9.86 -8.04 10.00
C VAL A 4 9.25 -7.09 8.99
N LEU A 5 8.55 -7.65 8.00
CA LEU A 5 7.62 -6.92 7.14
C LEU A 5 6.18 -7.28 7.55
N VAL A 6 5.39 -6.29 7.91
CA VAL A 6 3.93 -6.39 7.97
C VAL A 6 3.37 -5.70 6.74
N ILE A 7 2.60 -6.44 5.93
CA ILE A 7 2.02 -5.90 4.70
C ILE A 7 0.53 -6.21 4.59
N THR A 8 -0.24 -5.26 4.11
CA THR A 8 -1.66 -5.47 3.81
C THR A 8 -1.87 -5.76 2.32
N GLY A 9 -2.72 -6.74 1.99
CA GLY A 9 -3.08 -7.06 0.61
C GLY A 9 -1.95 -7.68 -0.21
N GLY A 10 -1.12 -8.54 0.40
CA GLY A 10 0.03 -9.19 -0.23
C GLY A 10 -0.30 -10.36 -1.15
N SER A 11 -1.58 -10.66 -1.41
CA SER A 11 -1.96 -11.86 -2.16
C SER A 11 -1.73 -11.77 -3.68
N ARG A 12 -1.54 -10.58 -4.23
CA ARG A 12 -1.37 -10.35 -5.68
C ARG A 12 -0.73 -8.99 -5.96
N GLY A 13 -0.34 -8.77 -7.21
CA GLY A 13 0.13 -7.48 -7.72
C GLY A 13 1.30 -6.91 -6.93
N ILE A 14 1.24 -5.62 -6.61
CA ILE A 14 2.33 -4.91 -5.90
C ILE A 14 2.66 -5.57 -4.55
N GLY A 15 1.63 -5.97 -3.80
CA GLY A 15 1.84 -6.59 -2.49
C GLY A 15 2.56 -7.92 -2.57
N LEU A 16 2.25 -8.76 -3.57
CA LEU A 16 2.96 -10.02 -3.79
C LEU A 16 4.42 -9.79 -4.18
N ALA A 17 4.67 -8.89 -5.13
CA ALA A 17 6.03 -8.55 -5.53
C ALA A 17 6.87 -7.99 -4.36
N ALA A 18 6.24 -7.21 -3.47
CA ALA A 18 6.90 -6.74 -2.26
C ALA A 18 7.24 -7.90 -1.30
N ILE A 19 6.32 -8.85 -1.09
CA ILE A 19 6.56 -10.05 -0.27
C ILE A 19 7.77 -10.82 -0.80
N GLU A 20 7.82 -11.11 -2.09
CA GLU A 20 8.90 -11.86 -2.73
C GLU A 20 10.26 -11.14 -2.56
N LEU A 21 10.31 -9.84 -2.80
CA LEU A 21 11.53 -9.05 -2.69
C LEU A 21 12.03 -8.93 -1.25
N PHE A 22 11.14 -8.65 -0.28
CA PHE A 22 11.53 -8.53 1.11
C PHE A 22 11.91 -9.88 1.73
N SER A 23 11.20 -10.96 1.39
CA SER A 23 11.54 -12.32 1.81
C SER A 23 12.95 -12.71 1.31
N SER A 24 13.26 -12.49 0.03
CA SER A 24 14.59 -12.74 -0.52
C SER A 24 15.68 -11.86 0.10
N SER A 25 15.30 -10.75 0.73
CA SER A 25 16.18 -9.83 1.46
C SER A 25 16.30 -10.16 2.97
N GLY A 26 15.76 -11.30 3.40
CA GLY A 26 15.89 -11.82 4.76
C GLY A 26 14.88 -11.25 5.77
N TYR A 27 13.77 -10.67 5.30
CA TYR A 27 12.67 -10.28 6.17
C TYR A 27 11.74 -11.46 6.43
N ARG A 28 11.29 -11.62 7.66
CA ARG A 28 10.14 -12.44 8.03
C ARG A 28 8.87 -11.68 7.65
N ILE A 29 7.94 -12.32 6.95
CA ILE A 29 6.80 -11.66 6.33
C ILE A 29 5.52 -12.02 7.08
N ILE A 30 4.71 -11.02 7.40
CA ILE A 30 3.35 -11.15 7.94
C ILE A 30 2.40 -10.47 6.97
N ASN A 31 1.56 -11.26 6.30
CA ASN A 31 0.60 -10.75 5.32
C ASN A 31 -0.81 -10.68 5.91
N LEU A 32 -1.41 -9.50 5.89
CA LEU A 32 -2.79 -9.28 6.30
C LEU A 32 -3.66 -9.15 5.04
N SER A 33 -4.49 -10.16 4.75
CA SER A 33 -5.36 -10.13 3.59
C SER A 33 -6.56 -11.06 3.76
N ARG A 34 -7.61 -10.87 2.96
CA ARG A 34 -8.82 -11.70 2.99
C ARG A 34 -8.58 -13.12 2.49
N SER A 35 -7.69 -13.25 1.52
CA SER A 35 -7.40 -14.55 0.89
C SER A 35 -6.18 -15.15 1.55
N ASN A 36 -6.33 -16.41 1.98
CA ASN A 36 -5.17 -17.21 2.33
C ASN A 36 -4.41 -17.51 1.03
N THR A 37 -3.28 -16.87 0.87
CA THR A 37 -2.35 -17.23 -0.18
C THR A 37 -1.49 -18.36 0.38
N ASN A 38 -1.44 -19.50 -0.30
CA ASN A 38 -0.50 -20.59 -0.01
C ASN A 38 0.96 -20.14 -0.31
N LEU A 39 1.31 -18.92 0.08
CA LEU A 39 2.68 -18.43 -0.01
C LEU A 39 3.44 -18.99 1.18
N GLU A 40 4.28 -19.97 0.92
CA GLU A 40 5.27 -20.47 1.90
C GLU A 40 6.18 -19.35 2.46
N LEU A 41 6.19 -18.19 1.79
CA LEU A 41 7.04 -17.03 2.12
C LEU A 41 6.48 -16.13 3.22
N ALA A 42 5.20 -16.30 3.64
CA ALA A 42 4.56 -15.35 4.55
C ALA A 42 3.66 -16.05 5.57
N GLU A 43 3.74 -15.60 6.83
CA GLU A 43 2.74 -15.91 7.84
C GLU A 43 1.47 -15.12 7.53
N GLN A 44 0.33 -15.82 7.43
CA GLN A 44 -0.92 -15.24 6.97
C GLN A 44 -1.85 -14.94 8.14
N VAL A 45 -2.33 -13.70 8.22
CA VAL A 45 -3.47 -13.31 9.05
C VAL A 45 -4.65 -12.99 8.14
N CYS A 46 -5.74 -13.76 8.26
CA CYS A 46 -6.95 -13.51 7.51
C CYS A 46 -7.70 -12.32 8.10
N VAL A 47 -7.81 -11.23 7.34
CA VAL A 47 -8.45 -9.98 7.77
C VAL A 47 -9.31 -9.42 6.66
N ASP A 48 -10.55 -9.05 6.98
CA ASP A 48 -11.41 -8.23 6.10
C ASP A 48 -11.47 -6.80 6.63
N PHE A 49 -10.76 -5.89 5.98
CA PHE A 49 -10.73 -4.48 6.35
C PHE A 49 -12.05 -3.73 6.07
N THR A 50 -13.05 -4.36 5.45
CA THR A 50 -14.40 -3.79 5.35
C THR A 50 -15.18 -3.87 6.66
N ASP A 51 -14.78 -4.81 7.56
CA ASP A 51 -15.31 -4.89 8.91
C ASP A 51 -14.63 -3.81 9.79
N PRO A 52 -15.35 -2.84 10.34
CA PRO A 52 -14.76 -1.82 11.21
C PRO A 52 -14.17 -2.39 12.50
N ASN A 53 -14.58 -3.61 12.92
CA ASN A 53 -14.12 -4.29 14.14
C ASN A 53 -13.02 -5.34 13.87
N TRP A 54 -12.42 -5.34 12.68
CA TRP A 54 -11.41 -6.32 12.29
C TRP A 54 -10.26 -6.47 13.30
N ILE A 55 -9.94 -5.42 14.05
CA ILE A 55 -8.87 -5.45 15.08
C ILE A 55 -9.21 -6.45 16.17
N GLU A 56 -10.45 -6.46 16.68
CA GLU A 56 -10.83 -7.34 17.80
C GLU A 56 -10.55 -8.81 17.51
N SER A 57 -10.76 -9.23 16.27
CA SER A 57 -10.54 -10.62 15.83
C SER A 57 -9.09 -10.95 15.52
N SER A 58 -8.24 -9.95 15.19
CA SER A 58 -6.90 -10.19 14.65
C SER A 58 -5.75 -9.67 15.53
N LEU A 59 -6.03 -8.80 16.52
CA LEU A 59 -5.05 -8.17 17.41
C LEU A 59 -4.03 -9.17 17.98
N ASN A 60 -4.53 -10.23 18.64
CA ASN A 60 -3.66 -11.20 19.32
C ASN A 60 -2.78 -11.97 18.33
N SER A 61 -3.29 -12.30 17.16
CA SER A 61 -2.54 -12.98 16.11
C SER A 61 -1.43 -12.09 15.57
N ILE A 62 -1.76 -10.84 15.23
CA ILE A 62 -0.81 -9.88 14.69
C ILE A 62 0.31 -9.59 15.69
N THR A 63 -0.04 -9.23 16.93
CA THR A 63 0.95 -8.89 17.96
C THR A 63 1.87 -10.06 18.32
N LYS A 64 1.33 -11.29 18.37
CA LYS A 64 2.11 -12.50 18.59
C LYS A 64 3.09 -12.75 17.45
N LEU A 65 2.66 -12.60 16.21
CA LEU A 65 3.50 -12.82 15.04
C LEU A 65 4.58 -11.74 14.90
N VAL A 66 4.25 -10.48 15.14
CA VAL A 66 5.23 -9.39 15.12
C VAL A 66 6.32 -9.60 16.17
N GLY A 67 5.94 -9.93 17.40
CA GLY A 67 6.88 -10.16 18.48
C GLY A 67 7.69 -8.92 18.88
N LYS A 68 9.01 -9.06 18.94
CA LYS A 68 9.96 -7.97 19.27
C LYS A 68 11.07 -7.93 18.23
N PRO A 69 10.80 -7.37 17.03
CA PRO A 69 11.78 -7.32 15.96
C PRO A 69 12.90 -6.30 16.25
N ASP A 70 14.05 -6.48 15.60
CA ASP A 70 15.13 -5.48 15.58
C ASP A 70 14.81 -4.35 14.58
N GLN A 71 13.99 -4.64 13.55
CA GLN A 71 13.50 -3.68 12.56
C GLN A 71 12.12 -4.12 12.06
N LEU A 72 11.20 -3.17 11.92
CA LEU A 72 9.88 -3.43 11.38
C LEU A 72 9.56 -2.48 10.23
N VAL A 73 9.11 -3.05 9.11
CA VAL A 73 8.55 -2.31 7.97
C VAL A 73 7.05 -2.59 7.93
N LEU A 74 6.24 -1.55 7.93
CA LEU A 74 4.79 -1.63 7.75
C LEU A 74 4.42 -1.09 6.37
N ILE A 75 3.77 -1.89 5.53
CA ILE A 75 3.33 -1.48 4.18
C ILE A 75 1.81 -1.50 4.09
N HIS A 76 1.21 -0.33 3.93
CA HIS A 76 -0.21 -0.16 3.63
C HIS A 76 -0.44 -0.24 2.12
N ASN A 77 -0.73 -1.47 1.63
CA ASN A 77 -0.94 -1.74 0.21
C ASN A 77 -2.39 -2.12 -0.13
N ALA A 78 -3.15 -2.72 0.80
CA ALA A 78 -4.54 -3.08 0.55
C ALA A 78 -5.38 -1.86 0.17
N ALA A 79 -6.11 -1.97 -0.92
CA ALA A 79 -7.03 -0.92 -1.37
C ALA A 79 -8.15 -1.51 -2.22
N VAL A 80 -9.24 -0.75 -2.33
CA VAL A 80 -10.30 -0.97 -3.32
C VAL A 80 -10.34 0.21 -4.28
N LEU A 81 -10.56 -0.10 -5.55
CA LEU A 81 -10.73 0.86 -6.64
C LEU A 81 -12.15 0.72 -7.19
N LEU A 82 -12.95 1.77 -7.03
CA LEU A 82 -14.34 1.82 -7.49
C LEU A 82 -14.46 2.78 -8.67
N LYS A 83 -15.42 2.48 -9.54
CA LYS A 83 -15.84 3.39 -10.60
C LYS A 83 -17.11 4.09 -10.13
N ASP A 84 -16.98 5.34 -9.72
CA ASP A 84 -18.07 6.15 -9.16
C ASP A 84 -17.85 7.64 -9.40
N ASP A 85 -18.89 8.43 -9.22
CA ASP A 85 -18.81 9.89 -9.34
C ASP A 85 -19.64 10.60 -8.22
N VAL A 86 -19.60 11.92 -8.21
CA VAL A 86 -20.25 12.75 -7.18
C VAL A 86 -21.78 12.55 -7.10
N ARG A 87 -22.39 11.99 -8.12
CA ARG A 87 -23.85 11.76 -8.20
C ARG A 87 -24.24 10.37 -7.67
N ASP A 88 -23.30 9.42 -7.67
CA ASP A 88 -23.52 8.05 -7.16
C ASP A 88 -22.24 7.46 -6.58
N ALA A 89 -22.06 7.66 -5.28
CA ALA A 89 -20.91 7.17 -4.50
C ALA A 89 -21.38 6.34 -3.28
N LYS A 90 -22.31 5.39 -3.49
CA LYS A 90 -22.93 4.57 -2.43
C LYS A 90 -21.94 3.82 -1.55
N ASN A 91 -20.79 3.45 -2.10
CA ASN A 91 -19.77 2.65 -1.40
C ASN A 91 -18.63 3.50 -0.83
N LEU A 92 -18.75 4.83 -0.82
CA LEU A 92 -17.71 5.75 -0.35
C LEU A 92 -17.22 5.38 1.06
N ALA A 93 -18.13 5.23 2.03
CA ALA A 93 -17.77 4.93 3.41
C ALA A 93 -17.03 3.59 3.54
N ALA A 94 -17.52 2.53 2.89
CA ALA A 94 -16.88 1.22 2.91
C ALA A 94 -15.49 1.22 2.25
N ALA A 95 -15.32 1.95 1.17
CA ALA A 95 -14.03 2.07 0.52
C ALA A 95 -13.04 2.92 1.35
N LEU A 96 -13.50 4.00 1.99
CA LEU A 96 -12.67 4.77 2.92
C LEU A 96 -12.29 3.96 4.15
N GLN A 97 -13.16 3.05 4.63
CA GLN A 97 -12.83 2.12 5.69
C GLN A 97 -11.59 1.29 5.31
N VAL A 98 -11.56 0.70 4.11
CA VAL A 98 -10.43 -0.11 3.64
C VAL A 98 -9.20 0.73 3.34
N ASN A 99 -9.38 1.84 2.60
CA ASN A 99 -8.24 2.57 2.01
C ASN A 99 -7.60 3.56 2.99
N LEU A 100 -8.31 3.99 4.04
CA LEU A 100 -7.85 5.07 4.92
C LEU A 100 -8.01 4.74 6.42
N VAL A 101 -9.19 4.28 6.85
CA VAL A 101 -9.44 4.04 8.28
C VAL A 101 -8.66 2.82 8.78
N ALA A 102 -8.71 1.69 8.06
CA ALA A 102 -7.97 0.49 8.43
C ALA A 102 -6.44 0.71 8.47
N PRO A 103 -5.79 1.44 7.53
CA PRO A 103 -4.41 1.88 7.69
C PRO A 103 -4.13 2.61 9.00
N GLN A 104 -4.97 3.57 9.40
CA GLN A 104 -4.79 4.29 10.66
C GLN A 104 -4.96 3.37 11.88
N GLN A 105 -5.97 2.52 11.88
CA GLN A 105 -6.18 1.53 12.93
C GLN A 105 -4.98 0.57 13.05
N LEU A 106 -4.40 0.16 11.93
CA LEU A 106 -3.20 -0.70 11.93
C LEU A 106 -1.96 0.06 12.44
N ASN A 107 -1.85 1.36 12.15
CA ASN A 107 -0.81 2.21 12.73
C ASN A 107 -0.88 2.21 14.27
N GLU A 108 -2.06 2.43 14.85
CA GLU A 108 -2.26 2.41 16.31
C GLU A 108 -1.81 1.09 16.93
N LEU A 109 -2.06 -0.01 16.23
CA LEU A 109 -1.67 -1.34 16.68
C LEU A 109 -0.16 -1.60 16.57
N ILE A 110 0.47 -1.19 15.47
CA ILE A 110 1.85 -1.60 15.12
C ILE A 110 2.91 -0.62 15.65
N ILE A 111 2.64 0.69 15.66
CA ILE A 111 3.62 1.70 16.10
C ILE A 111 4.21 1.39 17.49
N PRO A 112 3.44 0.96 18.50
CA PRO A 112 4.02 0.59 19.80
C PRO A 112 5.02 -0.59 19.77
N LEU A 113 5.03 -1.36 18.69
CA LEU A 113 5.91 -2.52 18.50
C LEU A 113 7.14 -2.18 17.63
N MET A 114 7.22 -0.96 17.09
CA MET A 114 8.25 -0.55 16.13
C MET A 114 9.48 0.00 16.87
N PRO A 115 10.66 -0.63 16.74
CA PRO A 115 11.90 -0.03 17.22
C PRO A 115 12.36 1.14 16.33
N SER A 116 13.29 1.96 16.83
CA SER A 116 14.00 2.95 16.01
C SER A 116 14.67 2.27 14.80
N GLY A 117 14.65 2.92 13.64
CA GLY A 117 15.10 2.35 12.38
C GLY A 117 13.99 1.63 11.59
N SER A 118 12.75 1.64 12.08
CA SER A 118 11.58 1.11 11.39
C SER A 118 10.98 2.10 10.40
N SER A 119 10.06 1.63 9.54
CA SER A 119 9.40 2.49 8.55
C SER A 119 7.94 2.13 8.34
N ILE A 120 7.12 3.15 8.00
CA ILE A 120 5.73 3.00 7.58
C ILE A 120 5.59 3.51 6.15
N LEU A 121 5.26 2.62 5.22
CA LEU A 121 5.15 2.93 3.81
C LEU A 121 3.70 2.80 3.33
N TYR A 122 3.28 3.78 2.57
CA TYR A 122 1.91 3.85 2.05
C TYR A 122 1.93 3.73 0.53
N ILE A 123 1.03 2.91 -0.02
CA ILE A 123 0.77 2.91 -1.46
C ILE A 123 -0.29 3.96 -1.77
N GLY A 124 0.17 5.09 -2.31
CA GLY A 124 -0.66 6.13 -2.88
C GLY A 124 -1.13 5.80 -4.30
N SER A 125 -1.11 6.79 -5.14
CA SER A 125 -1.39 6.73 -6.58
C SER A 125 -0.97 8.07 -7.20
N THR A 126 -0.81 8.18 -8.49
CA THR A 126 -0.81 9.48 -9.19
C THR A 126 -2.09 10.27 -8.87
N LEU A 127 -3.19 9.57 -8.53
CA LEU A 127 -4.43 10.18 -8.04
C LEU A 127 -4.37 10.64 -6.56
N SER A 128 -3.20 10.63 -5.93
CA SER A 128 -2.96 11.32 -4.65
C SER A 128 -2.71 12.83 -4.83
N HIS A 129 -2.42 13.26 -6.06
CA HIS A 129 -2.09 14.64 -6.42
C HIS A 129 -3.05 15.27 -7.42
N LYS A 130 -3.86 14.45 -8.11
CA LYS A 130 -4.82 14.87 -9.13
C LYS A 130 -6.09 14.01 -9.08
N ALA A 131 -7.09 14.36 -9.87
CA ALA A 131 -8.32 13.58 -9.99
C ALA A 131 -8.63 13.28 -11.46
N VAL A 132 -9.31 12.16 -11.69
CA VAL A 132 -9.84 11.75 -12.98
C VAL A 132 -11.34 11.50 -12.83
N ALA A 133 -12.10 11.78 -13.87
CA ALA A 133 -13.55 11.54 -13.87
C ALA A 133 -13.86 10.07 -13.53
N SER A 134 -14.96 9.84 -12.83
CA SER A 134 -15.42 8.52 -12.39
C SER A 134 -14.49 7.79 -11.41
N THR A 135 -13.71 8.53 -10.61
CA THR A 135 -12.83 7.99 -9.56
C THR A 135 -12.99 8.73 -8.22
N LEU A 136 -14.19 9.26 -7.92
CA LEU A 136 -14.41 10.09 -6.74
C LEU A 136 -13.87 9.44 -5.47
N THR A 137 -14.38 8.26 -5.14
CA THR A 137 -13.99 7.53 -3.91
C THR A 137 -12.50 7.21 -3.88
N TYR A 138 -11.96 6.73 -4.99
CA TYR A 138 -10.54 6.37 -5.06
C TYR A 138 -9.64 7.59 -4.94
N SER A 139 -9.87 8.65 -5.72
CA SER A 139 -9.11 9.90 -5.64
C SER A 139 -9.18 10.51 -4.23
N THR A 140 -10.37 10.58 -3.62
CA THR A 140 -10.54 11.05 -2.24
C THR A 140 -9.72 10.23 -1.27
N SER A 141 -9.77 8.90 -1.35
CA SER A 141 -9.01 8.03 -0.47
C SER A 141 -7.50 8.19 -0.64
N LYS A 142 -7.00 8.32 -1.88
CA LYS A 142 -5.56 8.44 -2.16
C LYS A 142 -4.99 9.81 -1.77
N HIS A 143 -5.76 10.89 -1.88
CA HIS A 143 -5.41 12.17 -1.24
C HIS A 143 -5.36 12.05 0.29
N GLY A 144 -6.32 11.34 0.89
CA GLY A 144 -6.33 11.05 2.32
C GLY A 144 -5.13 10.25 2.79
N VAL A 145 -4.71 9.21 2.04
CA VAL A 145 -3.51 8.41 2.34
C VAL A 145 -2.25 9.27 2.36
N LEU A 146 -2.11 10.20 1.41
CA LEU A 146 -0.98 11.13 1.39
C LEU A 146 -0.99 12.07 2.61
N GLY A 147 -2.18 12.55 2.99
CA GLY A 147 -2.39 13.32 4.22
C GLY A 147 -2.02 12.53 5.47
N LEU A 148 -2.48 11.28 5.56
CA LEU A 148 -2.18 10.37 6.67
C LEU A 148 -0.67 10.13 6.81
N MET A 149 0.02 9.85 5.70
CA MET A 149 1.49 9.68 5.70
C MET A 149 2.20 10.93 6.23
N ARG A 150 1.82 12.12 5.75
CA ARG A 150 2.43 13.38 6.17
C ARG A 150 2.18 13.68 7.65
N ALA A 151 0.97 13.45 8.16
CA ALA A 151 0.66 13.58 9.57
C ALA A 151 1.49 12.62 10.42
N SER A 152 1.54 11.34 10.02
CA SER A 152 2.37 10.33 10.71
C SER A 152 3.85 10.71 10.74
N CYS A 153 4.37 11.31 9.66
CA CYS A 153 5.75 11.82 9.63
C CYS A 153 6.01 12.85 10.73
N GLN A 154 5.07 13.77 10.97
CA GLN A 154 5.20 14.81 11.99
C GLN A 154 5.03 14.24 13.40
N ASP A 155 4.01 13.39 13.60
CA ASP A 155 3.70 12.80 14.91
C ASP A 155 4.80 11.84 15.42
N LEU A 156 5.54 11.22 14.49
CA LEU A 156 6.65 10.31 14.80
C LEU A 156 8.00 11.00 14.92
N ALA A 157 8.04 12.34 14.93
CA ALA A 157 9.31 13.08 15.07
C ALA A 157 10.05 12.67 16.35
N GLY A 158 11.33 12.34 16.21
CA GLY A 158 12.20 11.90 17.32
C GLY A 158 12.11 10.41 17.67
N SER A 159 11.16 9.64 17.09
CA SER A 159 11.05 8.21 17.35
C SER A 159 12.09 7.35 16.62
N GLY A 160 12.69 7.88 15.56
CA GLY A 160 13.53 7.11 14.64
C GLY A 160 12.74 6.24 13.65
N ILE A 161 11.41 6.40 13.57
CA ILE A 161 10.55 5.77 12.57
C ILE A 161 10.33 6.76 11.43
N HIS A 162 10.51 6.34 10.19
CA HIS A 162 10.29 7.20 9.03
C HIS A 162 9.11 6.73 8.18
N THR A 163 8.56 7.63 7.38
CA THR A 163 7.39 7.37 6.55
C THR A 163 7.63 7.80 5.10
N ALA A 164 7.00 7.11 4.15
CA ALA A 164 6.95 7.56 2.75
C ALA A 164 5.66 7.09 2.08
N CYS A 165 5.25 7.81 1.05
CA CYS A 165 4.14 7.42 0.18
C CYS A 165 4.67 7.18 -1.23
N ILE A 166 4.52 5.97 -1.73
CA ILE A 166 4.84 5.61 -3.11
C ILE A 166 3.57 5.75 -3.93
N CYS A 167 3.63 6.53 -4.99
CA CYS A 167 2.51 6.89 -5.86
C CYS A 167 2.67 6.23 -7.24
N PRO A 168 2.17 4.99 -7.42
CA PRO A 168 2.26 4.30 -8.70
C PRO A 168 1.43 4.99 -9.80
N GLY A 169 1.95 4.93 -11.04
CA GLY A 169 1.16 5.13 -12.24
C GLY A 169 0.37 3.87 -12.62
N PHE A 170 -0.03 3.76 -13.89
CA PHE A 170 -0.70 2.56 -14.39
C PHE A 170 0.22 1.34 -14.28
N THR A 171 -0.06 0.50 -13.28
CA THR A 171 0.74 -0.68 -12.95
C THR A 171 0.04 -1.94 -13.42
N ASP A 172 0.76 -2.86 -14.04
CA ASP A 172 0.21 -4.12 -14.57
C ASP A 172 -0.20 -5.07 -13.44
N THR A 173 -1.39 -4.87 -12.93
CA THR A 173 -1.97 -5.63 -11.82
C THR A 173 -3.36 -6.16 -12.20
N GLN A 174 -3.78 -7.21 -11.50
CA GLN A 174 -5.14 -7.71 -11.65
C GLN A 174 -6.18 -6.62 -11.31
N MET A 175 -5.93 -5.76 -10.31
CA MET A 175 -6.80 -4.64 -9.96
C MET A 175 -7.02 -3.69 -11.15
N LEU A 176 -5.96 -3.31 -11.87
CA LEU A 176 -6.08 -2.48 -13.06
C LEU A 176 -6.91 -3.19 -14.13
N ARG A 177 -6.59 -4.44 -14.43
CA ARG A 177 -7.30 -5.25 -15.45
C ARG A 177 -8.77 -5.47 -15.13
N GLU A 178 -9.12 -5.68 -13.86
CA GLU A 178 -10.50 -5.77 -13.40
C GLU A 178 -11.26 -4.44 -13.54
N HIS A 179 -10.58 -3.31 -13.33
CA HIS A 179 -11.20 -1.97 -13.42
C HIS A 179 -11.45 -1.50 -14.86
N ILE A 180 -10.51 -1.73 -15.77
CA ILE A 180 -10.58 -1.24 -17.15
C ILE A 180 -11.12 -2.28 -18.14
N GLY A 181 -11.29 -3.54 -17.71
CA GLY A 181 -11.52 -4.68 -18.59
C GLY A 181 -10.23 -5.25 -19.17
N GLN A 182 -10.36 -6.35 -19.89
CA GLN A 182 -9.21 -7.05 -20.51
C GLN A 182 -8.96 -6.63 -21.97
N ASP A 183 -9.46 -5.46 -22.38
CA ASP A 183 -9.26 -4.97 -23.75
C ASP A 183 -7.77 -4.61 -23.97
N PRO A 184 -7.07 -5.32 -24.88
CA PRO A 184 -5.65 -5.05 -25.15
C PRO A 184 -5.41 -3.64 -25.69
N GLY A 185 -6.39 -3.04 -26.38
CA GLY A 185 -6.31 -1.68 -26.90
C GLY A 185 -6.26 -0.64 -25.79
N ILE A 186 -7.07 -0.82 -24.75
CA ILE A 186 -7.07 0.06 -23.56
C ILE A 186 -5.75 -0.07 -22.80
N LEU A 187 -5.30 -1.31 -22.56
CA LEU A 187 -4.03 -1.56 -21.87
C LEU A 187 -2.85 -0.92 -22.60
N LYS A 188 -2.84 -1.03 -23.94
CA LYS A 188 -1.82 -0.40 -24.78
C LYS A 188 -1.88 1.11 -24.67
N ALA A 189 -3.06 1.72 -24.79
CA ALA A 189 -3.23 3.17 -24.69
C ALA A 189 -2.79 3.71 -23.31
N LEU A 190 -3.07 2.99 -22.22
CA LEU A 190 -2.58 3.34 -20.89
C LEU A 190 -1.04 3.24 -20.79
N GLY A 191 -0.46 2.22 -21.41
CA GLY A 191 1.00 2.12 -21.52
C GLY A 191 1.60 3.30 -22.29
N GLU A 192 1.00 3.69 -23.40
CA GLU A 192 1.45 4.81 -24.23
C GLU A 192 1.29 6.19 -23.56
N SER A 193 0.60 6.28 -22.41
CA SER A 193 0.45 7.52 -21.65
C SER A 193 1.67 7.91 -20.80
N ASN A 194 2.82 7.27 -20.97
CA ASN A 194 4.07 7.60 -20.30
C ASN A 194 5.27 7.53 -21.24
N ALA A 195 6.41 8.04 -20.80
CA ALA A 195 7.60 8.18 -21.62
C ALA A 195 8.23 6.85 -22.10
N PHE A 196 7.86 5.72 -21.47
CA PHE A 196 8.40 4.39 -21.80
C PHE A 196 7.42 3.51 -22.60
N ALA A 197 6.22 4.00 -22.90
CA ALA A 197 5.18 3.32 -23.67
C ALA A 197 4.84 1.91 -23.15
N ARG A 198 4.81 1.72 -21.84
CA ARG A 198 4.45 0.46 -21.15
C ARG A 198 3.82 0.71 -19.79
N LEU A 199 3.17 -0.30 -19.25
CA LEU A 199 2.73 -0.27 -17.86
C LEU A 199 3.93 -0.42 -16.90
N VAL A 200 3.84 0.20 -15.72
CA VAL A 200 4.75 -0.04 -14.61
C VAL A 200 4.59 -1.51 -14.18
N GLN A 201 5.67 -2.18 -13.84
CA GLN A 201 5.59 -3.54 -13.32
C GLN A 201 5.53 -3.55 -11.79
N PRO A 202 4.84 -4.53 -11.16
CA PRO A 202 4.75 -4.64 -9.71
C PRO A 202 6.10 -4.70 -8.99
N ASP A 203 7.10 -5.33 -9.60
CA ASP A 203 8.46 -5.43 -9.07
C ASP A 203 9.21 -4.09 -9.06
N GLU A 204 8.93 -3.19 -10.00
CA GLU A 204 9.47 -1.82 -10.00
C GLU A 204 8.93 -1.03 -8.79
N ILE A 205 7.66 -1.21 -8.44
CA ILE A 205 7.09 -0.61 -7.23
C ILE A 205 7.68 -1.25 -5.97
N ALA A 206 7.83 -2.58 -5.96
CA ALA A 206 8.44 -3.29 -4.84
C ALA A 206 9.89 -2.84 -4.59
N ALA A 207 10.68 -2.62 -5.65
CA ALA A 207 12.03 -2.08 -5.55
C ALA A 207 12.05 -0.67 -4.92
N CYS A 208 11.12 0.21 -5.31
CA CYS A 208 10.98 1.52 -4.70
C CYS A 208 10.57 1.41 -3.22
N LEU A 209 9.63 0.52 -2.87
CA LEU A 209 9.25 0.25 -1.47
C LEU A 209 10.45 -0.17 -0.64
N LYS A 210 11.27 -1.09 -1.15
CA LYS A 210 12.48 -1.55 -0.44
C LYS A 210 13.48 -0.42 -0.27
N PHE A 211 13.73 0.37 -1.32
CA PHE A 211 14.56 1.56 -1.22
C PHE A 211 14.07 2.50 -0.13
N CYS A 212 12.76 2.78 -0.10
CA CYS A 212 12.15 3.64 0.91
C CYS A 212 12.29 3.08 2.33
N ALA A 213 12.12 1.78 2.51
CA ALA A 213 12.25 1.13 3.82
C ALA A 213 13.66 1.24 4.41
N GLU A 214 14.68 1.30 3.56
CA GLU A 214 16.09 1.29 3.95
C GLU A 214 16.74 2.69 4.00
N ASN A 215 16.01 3.75 3.59
CA ASN A 215 16.56 5.09 3.46
C ASN A 215 15.77 6.16 4.24
N PRO A 216 16.06 6.36 5.52
CA PRO A 216 15.31 7.31 6.36
C PRO A 216 15.45 8.78 5.92
N ALA A 217 16.40 9.12 5.05
CA ALA A 217 16.56 10.47 4.50
C ALA A 217 15.34 10.94 3.68
N ILE A 218 14.51 10.01 3.20
CA ILE A 218 13.30 10.32 2.44
C ILE A 218 12.05 10.51 3.32
N ASN A 219 12.19 10.62 4.64
CA ASN A 219 11.07 10.74 5.57
C ASN A 219 10.07 11.83 5.15
N GLY A 220 8.79 11.48 5.08
CA GLY A 220 7.71 12.36 4.64
C GLY A 220 7.62 12.56 3.11
N ALA A 221 8.44 11.86 2.31
CA ALA A 221 8.42 11.99 0.86
C ALA A 221 7.22 11.33 0.22
N SER A 222 6.76 11.94 -0.88
CA SER A 222 5.86 11.34 -1.86
C SER A 222 6.65 11.08 -3.14
N ILE A 223 6.69 9.84 -3.61
CA ILE A 223 7.52 9.41 -4.72
C ILE A 223 6.65 8.84 -5.82
N ASP A 224 6.62 9.53 -6.96
CA ASP A 224 5.90 9.05 -8.14
C ASP A 224 6.72 7.98 -8.87
N VAL A 225 6.13 6.81 -9.05
CA VAL A 225 6.70 5.69 -9.81
C VAL A 225 5.76 5.40 -10.98
N ASN A 226 5.90 6.19 -12.05
CA ASN A 226 4.91 6.28 -13.12
C ASN A 226 5.50 6.31 -14.54
N LEU A 227 6.80 6.02 -14.68
CA LEU A 227 7.53 6.02 -15.97
C LEU A 227 7.44 7.37 -16.72
N GLY A 228 7.35 8.48 -15.97
CA GLY A 228 7.16 9.79 -16.61
C GLY A 228 5.80 9.90 -17.28
N GLN A 229 4.72 9.71 -16.51
CA GLN A 229 3.34 9.83 -17.00
C GLN A 229 3.13 11.20 -17.66
N ILE A 230 2.59 11.20 -18.88
CA ILE A 230 2.29 12.40 -19.64
C ILE A 230 1.00 13.01 -19.09
N GLU A 231 1.07 14.27 -18.69
CA GLU A 231 -0.08 15.03 -18.22
C GLU A 231 -0.70 15.79 -19.43
N HIS A 232 -2.03 15.73 -19.57
CA HIS A 232 -2.80 16.41 -20.63
C HIS A 232 -3.78 17.39 -20.02
#